data_21fd37817d625b3a40c37d05b3cf72b7
#
_entry.id   21fd37817d625b3a40c37d05b3cf72b7
#
_cell.length_a   1.000
_cell.length_b   1.000
_cell.length_c   1.000
_cell.angle_alpha   90.00
_cell.angle_beta   90.00
_cell.angle_gamma   90.00
#
_symmetry.space_group_name_H-M   'P 1'
#
loop_
_entity.id
_entity.type
_entity.pdbx_description
1 polymer ?
#
loop_
_entity_poly.entity_id
_entity_poly.type
_entity_poly.pdbx_seq_one_letter_code
_entity_poly.pdbx_strand_id
1 'polypeptide(L)'
;MTGIVLTSHGGLAEGILQSAGMVFGPQEDMVAVTLTSDMGPDDLHAKLNKAISSLSNQEEIIFLADLMGGTPFNQCNRILGENPDKKWAIVTGLNLPMLITA
;
A
#
# COMPACT_ATOMS: atom_id res chain seq x y z
N MET A 1 -8.43 -14.27 2.07
CA MET A 1 -7.60 -13.75 0.97
C MET A 1 -6.91 -12.49 1.44
N THR A 2 -5.81 -12.13 0.78
CA THR A 2 -4.97 -11.02 1.21
C THR A 2 -5.11 -9.85 0.24
N GLY A 3 -5.41 -8.65 0.78
CA GLY A 3 -5.36 -7.43 0.01
C GLY A 3 -3.97 -6.80 0.12
N ILE A 4 -3.55 -6.11 -0.92
CA ILE A 4 -2.22 -5.47 -0.96
C ILE A 4 -2.39 -3.99 -1.26
N VAL A 5 -1.81 -3.16 -0.39
CA VAL A 5 -1.77 -1.71 -0.57
C VAL A 5 -0.32 -1.31 -0.81
N LEU A 6 -0.03 -0.81 -2.01
CA LEU A 6 1.29 -0.29 -2.36
C LEU A 6 1.29 1.22 -2.14
N THR A 7 2.28 1.74 -1.44
CA THR A 7 2.37 3.18 -1.23
C THR A 7 3.81 3.65 -1.38
N SER A 8 4.00 4.82 -1.96
CA SER A 8 5.32 5.34 -2.26
C SER A 8 5.32 6.85 -2.37
N HIS A 9 6.51 7.43 -2.34
CA HIS A 9 6.74 8.80 -2.78
C HIS A 9 6.62 8.83 -4.31
N GLY A 10 5.84 9.77 -4.85
CA GLY A 10 5.65 9.86 -6.29
C GLY A 10 5.01 8.62 -6.89
N GLY A 11 5.25 8.39 -8.17
CA GLY A 11 4.55 7.37 -8.94
C GLY A 11 5.10 5.95 -8.89
N LEU A 12 6.03 5.64 -7.97
CA LEU A 12 6.66 4.32 -7.95
C LEU A 12 5.65 3.20 -7.70
N ALA A 13 4.76 3.35 -6.71
CA ALA A 13 3.77 2.32 -6.39
C ALA A 13 2.83 2.07 -7.57
N GLU A 14 2.36 3.15 -8.22
CA GLU A 14 1.48 3.02 -9.38
C GLU A 14 2.20 2.36 -10.56
N GLY A 15 3.48 2.70 -10.78
CA GLY A 15 4.29 2.09 -11.83
C GLY A 15 4.52 0.62 -11.62
N ILE A 16 4.80 0.21 -10.39
CA ILE A 16 4.99 -1.21 -10.06
C ILE A 16 3.68 -1.98 -10.24
N LEU A 17 2.56 -1.43 -9.81
CA LEU A 17 1.26 -2.06 -10.01
C LEU A 17 0.93 -2.18 -11.50
N GLN A 18 1.22 -1.16 -12.29
CA GLN A 18 1.05 -1.20 -13.74
C GLN A 18 1.90 -2.29 -14.37
N SER A 19 3.16 -2.39 -13.97
CA SER A 19 4.07 -3.43 -14.48
C SER A 19 3.58 -4.83 -14.13
N ALA A 20 3.11 -5.03 -12.90
CA ALA A 20 2.54 -6.31 -12.49
C ALA A 20 1.31 -6.66 -13.32
N GLY A 21 0.47 -5.67 -13.63
CA GLY A 21 -0.70 -5.87 -14.47
C GLY A 21 -0.34 -6.31 -15.89
N MET A 22 0.79 -5.83 -16.43
CA MET A 22 1.25 -6.26 -17.75
C MET A 22 1.76 -7.70 -17.76
N VAL A 23 2.31 -8.17 -16.64
CA VAL A 23 2.89 -9.52 -16.54
C VAL A 23 1.83 -10.56 -16.14
N PHE A 24 0.96 -10.23 -15.21
CA PHE A 24 0.00 -11.16 -14.60
C PHE A 24 -1.47 -10.83 -14.87
N GLY A 25 -1.75 -9.74 -15.59
CA GLY A 25 -3.09 -9.22 -15.76
C GLY A 25 -3.53 -8.34 -14.59
N PRO A 26 -4.64 -7.61 -14.75
CA PRO A 26 -5.16 -6.73 -13.70
C PRO A 26 -5.45 -7.48 -12.41
N GLN A 27 -5.16 -6.85 -11.26
CA GLN A 27 -5.37 -7.42 -9.93
C GLN A 27 -6.37 -6.56 -9.16
N GLU A 28 -7.51 -7.16 -8.78
CA GLU A 28 -8.57 -6.44 -8.05
C GLU A 28 -8.27 -6.30 -6.57
N ASP A 29 -7.37 -7.12 -6.04
CA ASP A 29 -6.99 -7.14 -4.62
C ASP A 29 -5.76 -6.27 -4.31
N MET A 30 -5.32 -5.47 -5.26
CA MET A 30 -4.16 -4.57 -5.11
C MET A 30 -4.54 -3.14 -5.42
N VAL A 31 -4.09 -2.21 -4.59
CA VAL A 31 -4.34 -0.77 -4.74
C VAL A 31 -3.04 -0.02 -4.54
N ALA A 32 -2.75 0.94 -5.40
CA ALA A 32 -1.62 1.85 -5.25
C ALA A 32 -2.08 3.20 -4.70
N VAL A 33 -1.37 3.70 -3.70
CA VAL A 33 -1.64 5.01 -3.09
C VAL A 33 -0.37 5.84 -3.13
N THR A 34 -0.42 6.97 -3.81
CA THR A 34 0.74 7.82 -4.06
C THR A 34 0.76 9.02 -3.13
N LEU A 35 1.92 9.28 -2.53
CA LEU A 35 2.20 10.54 -1.84
C LEU A 35 2.78 11.52 -2.85
N THR A 36 2.06 12.60 -3.14
CA THR A 36 2.53 13.66 -4.01
C THR A 36 3.18 14.77 -3.20
N SER A 37 3.94 15.65 -3.87
CA SER A 37 4.71 16.69 -3.17
C SER A 37 3.84 17.74 -2.47
N ASP A 38 2.58 17.87 -2.85
CA ASP A 38 1.63 18.80 -2.26
C ASP A 38 0.79 18.19 -1.13
N MET A 39 1.01 16.92 -0.78
CA MET A 39 0.26 16.21 0.24
C MET A 39 1.02 16.18 1.57
N GLY A 40 0.28 16.38 2.66
CA GLY A 40 0.80 16.15 4.01
C GLY A 40 0.51 14.73 4.50
N PRO A 41 1.02 14.37 5.70
CA PRO A 41 0.79 13.04 6.27
C PRO A 41 -0.69 12.70 6.45
N ASP A 42 -1.51 13.66 6.86
CA ASP A 42 -2.93 13.43 7.08
C ASP A 42 -3.68 13.18 5.78
N ASP A 43 -3.26 13.83 4.69
CA ASP A 43 -3.84 13.58 3.37
C ASP A 43 -3.56 12.15 2.93
N LEU A 44 -2.34 11.68 3.13
CA LEU A 44 -1.98 10.30 2.80
C LEU A 44 -2.73 9.31 3.68
N HIS A 45 -2.86 9.60 4.96
CA HIS A 45 -3.63 8.76 5.90
C HIS A 45 -5.07 8.59 5.41
N ALA A 46 -5.71 9.66 4.97
CA ALA A 46 -7.07 9.62 4.44
C ALA A 46 -7.15 8.78 3.16
N LYS A 47 -6.19 8.93 2.25
CA LYS A 47 -6.13 8.15 1.01
C LYS A 47 -5.92 6.66 1.30
N LEU A 48 -5.07 6.33 2.26
CA LEU A 48 -4.83 4.94 2.65
C LEU A 48 -6.09 4.31 3.24
N ASN A 49 -6.81 5.02 4.09
CA ASN A 49 -8.07 4.53 4.64
C ASN A 49 -9.11 4.29 3.56
N LYS A 50 -9.18 5.16 2.56
CA LYS A 50 -10.08 4.98 1.42
C LYS A 50 -9.71 3.75 0.62
N ALA A 51 -8.42 3.52 0.39
CA ALA A 51 -7.94 2.33 -0.31
C ALA A 51 -8.28 1.05 0.46
N ILE A 52 -8.10 1.05 1.78
CA ILE A 52 -8.46 -0.07 2.63
C ILE A 52 -9.95 -0.38 2.53
N SER A 53 -10.79 0.65 2.48
CA SER A 53 -12.24 0.46 2.33
C SER A 53 -12.59 -0.23 1.01
N SER A 54 -11.83 -0.01 -0.04
CA SER A 54 -12.03 -0.70 -1.32
C SER A 54 -11.64 -2.18 -1.26
N LEU A 55 -10.89 -2.58 -0.24
CA LEU A 55 -10.48 -3.97 0.01
C LEU A 55 -11.24 -4.58 1.20
N SER A 56 -12.44 -4.11 1.47
CA SER A 56 -13.19 -4.45 2.68
C SER A 56 -13.54 -5.94 2.81
N ASN A 57 -13.54 -6.68 1.69
CA ASN A 57 -13.80 -8.12 1.69
C ASN A 57 -12.56 -8.97 1.92
N GLN A 58 -11.39 -8.34 2.13
CA GLN A 58 -10.14 -9.05 2.42
C GLN A 58 -9.91 -9.13 3.93
N GLU A 59 -9.57 -10.32 4.42
CA GLU A 59 -9.32 -10.55 5.84
C GLU A 59 -7.97 -10.00 6.30
N GLU A 60 -6.97 -10.06 5.41
CA GLU A 60 -5.61 -9.62 5.70
C GLU A 60 -5.19 -8.57 4.70
N ILE A 61 -4.42 -7.60 5.16
CA ILE A 61 -3.85 -6.56 4.30
C ILE A 61 -2.35 -6.48 4.54
N ILE A 62 -1.59 -6.48 3.44
CA ILE A 62 -0.16 -6.22 3.47
C ILE A 62 0.10 -4.86 2.84
N PHE A 63 0.77 -4.00 3.58
CA PHE A 63 1.20 -2.69 3.08
C PHE A 63 2.62 -2.81 2.58
N LEU A 64 2.87 -2.43 1.34
CA LEU A 64 4.20 -2.40 0.74
C LEU A 64 4.60 -0.94 0.55
N ALA A 65 5.60 -0.49 1.31
CA ALA A 65 6.09 0.89 1.28
C ALA A 65 7.49 0.94 0.67
N ASP A 66 7.83 2.08 0.06
CA ASP A 66 9.11 2.24 -0.64
C ASP A 66 10.30 2.39 0.31
N LEU A 67 10.16 3.19 1.37
CA LEU A 67 11.27 3.48 2.29
C LEU A 67 10.84 3.32 3.74
N MET A 68 11.67 2.63 4.54
CA MET A 68 11.47 2.56 5.98
C MET A 68 11.67 3.95 6.58
N GLY A 69 10.72 4.38 7.43
CA GLY A 69 10.78 5.69 8.09
C GLY A 69 10.31 6.86 7.27
N GLY A 70 9.98 6.67 5.98
CA GLY A 70 9.37 7.72 5.16
C GLY A 70 7.89 7.92 5.50
N THR A 71 7.28 8.99 4.97
CA THR A 71 5.88 9.30 5.25
C THR A 71 4.93 8.15 4.87
N PRO A 72 5.06 7.49 3.69
CA PRO A 72 4.22 6.33 3.39
C PRO A 72 4.31 5.24 4.45
N PHE A 73 5.53 4.88 4.86
CA PHE A 73 5.75 3.88 5.92
C PHE A 73 5.10 4.33 7.23
N ASN A 74 5.34 5.57 7.64
CA ASN A 74 4.86 6.08 8.92
C ASN A 74 3.33 6.11 8.98
N GLN A 75 2.67 6.46 7.88
CA GLN A 75 1.21 6.48 7.85
C GLN A 75 0.61 5.08 7.82
N CYS A 76 1.25 4.11 7.17
CA CYS A 76 0.85 2.71 7.26
C CYS A 76 0.99 2.21 8.70
N ASN A 77 2.08 2.55 9.36
CA ASN A 77 2.32 2.18 10.76
C ASN A 77 1.25 2.78 11.68
N ARG A 78 0.87 4.03 11.44
CA ARG A 78 -0.22 4.69 12.17
C ARG A 78 -1.53 3.91 12.03
N ILE A 79 -1.86 3.48 10.81
CA ILE A 79 -3.06 2.72 10.53
C ILE A 79 -3.02 1.35 11.24
N LEU A 80 -1.87 0.68 11.25
CA LEU A 80 -1.71 -0.57 11.99
C LEU A 80 -1.98 -0.38 13.48
N GLY A 81 -1.49 0.73 14.06
CA GLY A 81 -1.74 1.07 15.46
C GLY A 81 -3.20 1.38 15.75
N GLU A 82 -3.94 1.90 14.77
CA GLU A 82 -5.36 2.20 14.90
C GLU A 82 -6.24 0.95 14.76
N ASN A 83 -5.68 -0.15 14.27
CA ASN A 83 -6.40 -1.40 14.02
C ASN A 83 -5.64 -2.59 14.61
N PRO A 84 -5.43 -2.61 15.95
CA PRO A 84 -4.56 -3.64 16.56
C PRO A 84 -5.13 -5.04 16.52
N ASP A 85 -6.42 -5.20 16.27
CA ASP A 85 -7.10 -6.48 16.15
C ASP A 85 -7.07 -7.06 14.74
N LYS A 86 -6.51 -6.34 13.79
CA LYS A 86 -6.42 -6.79 12.39
C LYS A 86 -5.09 -7.48 12.12
N LYS A 87 -5.12 -8.48 11.24
CA LYS A 87 -3.92 -9.20 10.80
C LYS A 87 -3.29 -8.49 9.61
N TRP A 88 -2.82 -7.29 9.83
CA TRP A 88 -2.20 -6.46 8.81
C TRP A 88 -0.70 -6.34 9.07
N ALA A 89 0.09 -6.29 8.00
CA ALA A 89 1.54 -6.19 8.09
C ALA A 89 2.07 -5.13 7.13
N ILE A 90 3.28 -4.65 7.39
CA ILE A 90 3.95 -3.68 6.53
C ILE A 90 5.33 -4.21 6.15
N VAL A 91 5.69 -4.07 4.88
CA VAL A 91 7.00 -4.45 4.34
C VAL A 91 7.55 -3.29 3.55
N THR A 92 8.85 -3.03 3.66
CA THR A 92 9.53 -1.92 3.00
C THR A 92 10.41 -2.39 1.85
N GLY A 93 10.92 -1.44 1.06
CA GLY A 93 11.78 -1.76 -0.09
C GLY A 93 10.98 -2.22 -1.30
N LEU A 94 9.86 -1.57 -1.57
CA LEU A 94 8.93 -1.93 -2.65
C LEU A 94 9.62 -2.07 -4.00
N ASN A 95 9.47 -3.24 -4.64
CA ASN A 95 9.91 -3.51 -6.00
C ASN A 95 9.03 -4.61 -6.60
N LEU A 96 9.18 -4.85 -7.91
CA LEU A 96 8.32 -5.81 -8.60
C LEU A 96 8.49 -7.25 -8.11
N PRO A 97 9.72 -7.80 -7.94
CA PRO A 97 9.86 -9.13 -7.39
C PRO A 97 9.23 -9.30 -6.01
N MET A 98 9.33 -8.28 -5.15
CA MET A 98 8.69 -8.26 -3.84
C MET A 98 7.17 -8.38 -3.96
N LEU A 99 6.57 -7.64 -4.89
CA LEU A 99 5.13 -7.69 -5.12
C LEU A 99 4.67 -9.08 -5.55
N ILE A 100 5.44 -9.73 -6.42
CA ILE A 100 5.14 -11.06 -6.94
C ILE A 100 5.10 -12.10 -5.82
N THR A 101 6.00 -12.00 -4.85
CA THR A 101 6.10 -12.96 -3.75
C THR A 101 5.19 -12.63 -2.57
N ALA A 102 4.65 -11.44 -2.54
CA ALA A 102 3.75 -11.05 -1.48
C ALA A 102 2.37 -11.72 -1.65
#